data_dfe26536d91ecea5c0e5d88abb432659
#
_entry.id   dfe26536d91ecea5c0e5d88abb432659
#
_cell.length_a   1.000
_cell.length_b   1.000
_cell.length_c   1.000
_cell.angle_alpha   90.00
_cell.angle_beta   90.00
_cell.angle_gamma   90.00
#
_symmetry.space_group_name_H-M   'P 1'
#
loop_
_entity.id
_entity.type
_entity.pdbx_description
1 polymer ?
#
loop_
_entity_poly.entity_id
_entity_poly.type
_entity_poly.pdbx_seq_one_letter_code
_entity_poly.pdbx_strand_id
1 'polypeptide(L)'
;MNKRRFAFRAAAILILVGIAAWMMVIGRGHTVYIDNKTLEYEGQTYTAFHRATVYVNGEKVSKLAARERCSATNIGQTFTMTVGIVEEKGQDEKPVDITIKLPYNWDGIIVNIPGYMAGLPQEAWMTEFVSTPTEAEMQEEAPGEEEDILAGAEF
;
A
#
# COMPACT_ATOMS: atom_id res chain seq x y z
N MET A 1 12.81 17.27 47.36
CA MET A 1 13.03 16.68 46.03
C MET A 1 13.79 17.68 45.16
N ASN A 2 14.97 17.35 44.65
CA ASN A 2 15.79 18.29 43.91
C ASN A 2 15.17 18.64 42.55
N LYS A 3 14.61 19.83 42.40
CA LYS A 3 13.94 20.31 41.17
C LYS A 3 14.78 20.11 39.91
N ARG A 4 16.12 20.23 40.02
CA ARG A 4 17.05 19.96 38.90
C ARG A 4 17.02 18.49 38.43
N ARG A 5 17.04 17.51 39.36
CA ARG A 5 17.00 16.08 39.04
C ARG A 5 15.67 15.68 38.41
N PHE A 6 14.57 16.29 38.86
CA PHE A 6 13.26 16.09 38.27
C PHE A 6 13.20 16.63 36.83
N ALA A 7 13.73 17.86 36.63
CA ALA A 7 13.78 18.47 35.29
C ALA A 7 14.59 17.63 34.28
N PHE A 8 15.75 17.11 34.68
CA PHE A 8 16.55 16.23 33.79
C PHE A 8 15.84 14.92 33.48
N ARG A 9 15.16 14.31 34.42
CA ARG A 9 14.36 13.09 34.18
C ARG A 9 13.18 13.37 33.26
N ALA A 10 12.47 14.47 33.47
CA ALA A 10 11.35 14.87 32.61
C ALA A 10 11.85 15.18 31.17
N ALA A 11 12.95 15.87 31.03
CA ALA A 11 13.56 16.15 29.73
C ALA A 11 13.98 14.86 28.99
N ALA A 12 14.59 13.91 29.68
CA ALA A 12 14.96 12.62 29.09
C ALA A 12 13.74 11.84 28.61
N ILE A 13 12.66 11.82 29.41
CA ILE A 13 11.40 11.14 29.00
C ILE A 13 10.80 11.83 27.78
N LEU A 14 10.76 13.17 27.75
CA LEU A 14 10.23 13.91 26.60
C LEU A 14 11.03 13.64 25.33
N ILE A 15 12.35 13.54 25.41
CA ILE A 15 13.21 13.19 24.27
C ILE A 15 12.88 11.78 23.78
N LEU A 16 12.76 10.81 24.68
CA LEU A 16 12.42 9.43 24.31
C LEU A 16 11.04 9.33 23.66
N VAL A 17 10.05 10.03 24.21
CA VAL A 17 8.70 10.08 23.61
C VAL A 17 8.74 10.76 22.23
N GLY A 18 9.53 11.83 22.08
CA GLY A 18 9.73 12.48 20.78
C GLY A 18 10.35 11.55 19.74
N ILE A 19 11.38 10.80 20.12
CA ILE A 19 12.01 9.80 19.23
C ILE A 19 11.03 8.69 18.88
N ALA A 20 10.27 8.17 19.83
CA ALA A 20 9.28 7.13 19.59
C ALA A 20 8.18 7.59 18.63
N ALA A 21 7.65 8.80 18.81
CA ALA A 21 6.68 9.40 17.91
C ALA A 21 7.24 9.60 16.49
N TRP A 22 8.49 10.04 16.38
CA TRP A 22 9.20 10.19 15.11
C TRP A 22 9.36 8.85 14.39
N MET A 23 9.80 7.81 15.10
CA MET A 23 9.95 6.45 14.56
C MET A 23 8.61 5.87 14.09
N MET A 24 7.51 6.16 14.80
CA MET A 24 6.17 5.71 14.41
C MET A 24 5.74 6.32 13.06
N VAL A 25 6.10 7.57 12.79
CA VAL A 25 5.76 8.23 11.51
C VAL A 25 6.60 7.68 10.35
N ILE A 26 7.91 7.49 10.57
CA ILE A 26 8.83 7.02 9.50
C ILE A 26 8.67 5.52 9.25
N GLY A 27 8.40 4.74 10.29
CA GLY A 27 8.34 3.28 10.23
C GLY A 27 7.04 2.70 9.66
N ARG A 28 6.05 3.54 9.28
CA ARG A 28 4.80 3.04 8.73
C ARG A 28 5.02 2.37 7.38
N GLY A 29 4.62 1.11 7.29
CA GLY A 29 4.66 0.32 6.06
C GLY A 29 3.40 0.54 5.21
N HIS A 30 3.58 0.50 3.89
CA HIS A 30 2.50 0.55 2.91
C HIS A 30 2.64 -0.60 1.93
N THR A 31 1.52 -1.16 1.48
CA THR A 31 1.51 -2.11 0.37
C THR A 31 1.10 -1.37 -0.90
N VAL A 32 2.00 -1.32 -1.87
CA VAL A 32 1.74 -0.67 -3.16
C VAL A 32 1.40 -1.74 -4.18
N TYR A 33 0.18 -1.68 -4.70
CA TYR A 33 -0.31 -2.50 -5.80
C TYR A 33 -0.08 -1.76 -7.10
N ILE A 34 0.65 -2.37 -8.01
CA ILE A 34 1.05 -1.77 -9.28
C ILE A 34 0.26 -2.45 -10.39
N ASP A 35 -0.57 -1.68 -11.08
CA ASP A 35 -1.49 -2.15 -12.11
C ASP A 35 -1.03 -1.74 -13.51
N ASN A 36 -0.97 -2.72 -14.42
CA ASN A 36 -0.89 -2.48 -15.85
C ASN A 36 -2.28 -2.69 -16.48
N LYS A 37 -3.22 -1.80 -16.15
CA LYS A 37 -4.62 -1.89 -16.61
C LYS A 37 -5.01 -0.65 -17.41
N THR A 38 -5.84 -0.88 -18.42
CA THR A 38 -6.49 0.20 -19.17
C THR A 38 -7.32 1.05 -18.22
N LEU A 39 -7.18 2.36 -18.33
CA LEU A 39 -7.85 3.36 -17.54
C LEU A 39 -8.67 4.28 -18.45
N GLU A 40 -9.90 4.55 -18.08
CA GLU A 40 -10.73 5.58 -18.72
C GLU A 40 -10.79 6.81 -17.81
N TYR A 41 -10.43 7.96 -18.36
CA TYR A 41 -10.47 9.22 -17.64
C TYR A 41 -10.94 10.35 -18.58
N GLU A 42 -11.95 11.12 -18.15
CA GLU A 42 -12.55 12.22 -18.93
C GLU A 42 -12.92 11.86 -20.37
N GLY A 43 -13.40 10.64 -20.59
CA GLY A 43 -13.82 10.16 -21.92
C GLY A 43 -12.69 9.72 -22.82
N GLN A 44 -11.44 9.71 -22.33
CA GLN A 44 -10.27 9.16 -23.02
C GLN A 44 -9.87 7.81 -22.41
N THR A 45 -9.47 6.89 -23.29
CA THR A 45 -9.02 5.55 -22.88
C THR A 45 -7.50 5.47 -22.96
N TYR A 46 -6.86 5.18 -21.84
CA TYR A 46 -5.42 4.96 -21.70
C TYR A 46 -5.17 3.46 -21.64
N THR A 47 -4.69 2.88 -22.71
CA THR A 47 -4.54 1.44 -22.86
C THR A 47 -3.39 0.91 -22.02
N ALA A 48 -3.55 -0.32 -21.49
CA ALA A 48 -2.47 -1.04 -20.83
C ALA A 48 -1.31 -1.29 -21.78
N PHE A 49 -0.08 -1.23 -21.28
CA PHE A 49 1.10 -1.58 -22.04
C PHE A 49 1.15 -3.07 -22.35
N HIS A 50 1.76 -3.45 -23.48
CA HIS A 50 1.96 -4.85 -23.81
C HIS A 50 2.69 -5.59 -22.68
N ARG A 51 3.70 -4.93 -22.09
CA ARG A 51 4.46 -5.42 -20.95
C ARG A 51 5.02 -4.27 -20.11
N ALA A 52 4.96 -4.42 -18.79
CA ALA A 52 5.60 -3.55 -17.84
C ALA A 52 6.44 -4.40 -16.87
N THR A 53 7.75 -4.21 -16.85
CA THR A 53 8.64 -4.88 -15.90
C THR A 53 8.90 -3.94 -14.73
N VAL A 54 8.55 -4.36 -13.53
CA VAL A 54 8.66 -3.54 -12.32
C VAL A 54 9.90 -3.93 -11.54
N TYR A 55 10.72 -2.92 -11.23
CA TYR A 55 11.89 -3.02 -10.37
C TYR A 55 11.71 -2.10 -9.16
N VAL A 56 11.94 -2.61 -7.97
CA VAL A 56 11.92 -1.84 -6.72
C VAL A 56 13.26 -2.00 -6.04
N ASN A 57 13.89 -0.90 -5.67
CA ASN A 57 15.26 -0.89 -5.10
C ASN A 57 16.31 -1.63 -5.96
N GLY A 58 16.14 -1.62 -7.28
CA GLY A 58 17.01 -2.31 -8.22
C GLY A 58 16.75 -3.81 -8.39
N GLU A 59 15.85 -4.39 -7.60
CA GLU A 59 15.43 -5.78 -7.74
C GLU A 59 14.16 -5.88 -8.59
N LYS A 60 14.14 -6.87 -9.47
CA LYS A 60 12.98 -7.16 -10.30
C LYS A 60 11.90 -7.81 -9.45
N VAL A 61 10.77 -7.13 -9.32
CA VAL A 61 9.59 -7.63 -8.60
C VAL A 61 8.73 -8.50 -9.49
N SER A 62 8.34 -8.01 -10.67
CA SER A 62 7.45 -8.74 -11.58
C SER A 62 7.54 -8.23 -13.02
N LYS A 63 7.03 -9.06 -13.94
CA LYS A 63 6.67 -8.66 -15.31
C LYS A 63 5.16 -8.70 -15.42
N LEU A 64 4.57 -7.59 -15.73
CA LEU A 64 3.13 -7.43 -15.88
C LEU A 64 2.76 -7.40 -17.36
N ALA A 65 1.94 -8.34 -17.79
CA ALA A 65 1.22 -8.25 -19.04
C ALA A 65 0.03 -7.27 -18.89
N ALA A 66 -0.69 -7.01 -19.97
CA ALA A 66 -1.91 -6.21 -19.89
C ALA A 66 -2.92 -6.84 -18.93
N ARG A 67 -3.52 -6.03 -18.04
CA ARG A 67 -4.48 -6.38 -16.98
C ARG A 67 -3.90 -7.10 -15.76
N GLU A 68 -2.60 -7.27 -15.69
CA GLU A 68 -1.95 -7.86 -14.52
C GLU A 68 -1.61 -6.83 -13.45
N ARG A 69 -1.45 -7.33 -12.22
CA ARG A 69 -1.11 -6.57 -11.02
C ARG A 69 0.02 -7.27 -10.28
N CYS A 70 0.91 -6.50 -9.69
CA CYS A 70 1.83 -6.98 -8.67
C CYS A 70 1.74 -6.11 -7.43
N SER A 71 2.37 -6.55 -6.35
CA SER A 71 2.46 -5.79 -5.10
C SER A 71 3.91 -5.68 -4.65
N ALA A 72 4.22 -4.57 -4.01
CA ALA A 72 5.49 -4.33 -3.35
C ALA A 72 5.25 -3.66 -2.00
N THR A 73 6.02 -4.04 -0.99
CA THR A 73 5.95 -3.38 0.33
C THR A 73 6.97 -2.25 0.38
N ASN A 74 6.56 -1.12 0.92
CA ASN A 74 7.40 0.05 1.13
C ASN A 74 7.31 0.52 2.57
N ILE A 75 8.44 0.94 3.14
CA ILE A 75 8.49 1.58 4.47
C ILE A 75 8.70 3.07 4.26
N GLY A 76 7.85 3.88 4.87
CA GLY A 76 7.86 5.33 4.72
C GLY A 76 6.96 5.83 3.60
N GLN A 77 6.95 7.14 3.41
CA GLN A 77 5.96 7.85 2.57
C GLN A 77 6.45 8.13 1.14
N THR A 78 7.63 7.65 0.78
CA THR A 78 8.17 7.82 -0.58
C THR A 78 8.43 6.44 -1.17
N PHE A 79 7.80 6.16 -2.30
CA PHE A 79 7.98 4.93 -3.05
C PHE A 79 8.67 5.22 -4.38
N THR A 80 9.80 4.56 -4.60
CA THR A 80 10.56 4.68 -5.85
C THR A 80 10.63 3.33 -6.54
N MET A 81 10.28 3.31 -7.82
CA MET A 81 10.37 2.13 -8.66
C MET A 81 10.89 2.52 -10.05
N THR A 82 11.51 1.57 -10.74
CA THR A 82 11.82 1.67 -12.17
C THR A 82 10.88 0.74 -12.92
N VAL A 83 10.20 1.25 -13.93
CA VAL A 83 9.30 0.46 -14.77
C VAL A 83 9.86 0.40 -16.18
N GLY A 84 10.20 -0.80 -16.63
CA GLY A 84 10.57 -1.06 -18.02
C GLY A 84 9.32 -1.28 -18.86
N ILE A 85 9.02 -0.34 -19.76
CA ILE A 85 7.79 -0.33 -20.56
C ILE A 85 8.06 -0.85 -21.95
N VAL A 86 7.22 -1.80 -22.39
CA VAL A 86 7.14 -2.27 -23.77
C VAL A 86 5.75 -1.98 -24.29
N GLU A 87 5.62 -1.02 -25.18
CA GLU A 87 4.32 -0.59 -25.71
C GLU A 87 3.72 -1.63 -26.65
N GLU A 88 4.54 -2.16 -27.56
CA GLU A 88 4.13 -3.17 -28.54
C GLU A 88 5.07 -4.38 -28.53
N LYS A 89 4.56 -5.51 -28.96
CA LYS A 89 5.35 -6.74 -29.05
C LYS A 89 6.55 -6.57 -30.01
N GLY A 90 7.75 -6.79 -29.47
CA GLY A 90 9.00 -6.72 -30.24
C GLY A 90 9.73 -5.38 -30.13
N GLN A 91 9.19 -4.41 -29.40
CA GLN A 91 9.90 -3.19 -29.06
C GLN A 91 10.86 -3.40 -27.87
N ASP A 92 11.89 -2.55 -27.84
CA ASP A 92 12.83 -2.51 -26.73
C ASP A 92 12.18 -1.97 -25.46
N GLU A 93 12.61 -2.48 -24.32
CA GLU A 93 12.14 -2.04 -23.01
C GLU A 93 12.70 -0.64 -22.69
N LYS A 94 11.81 0.32 -22.45
CA LYS A 94 12.16 1.68 -22.05
C LYS A 94 12.05 1.81 -20.54
N PRO A 95 13.18 1.95 -19.80
CA PRO A 95 13.13 2.15 -18.36
C PRO A 95 12.67 3.57 -18.03
N VAL A 96 11.75 3.68 -17.09
CA VAL A 96 11.23 4.95 -16.55
C VAL A 96 11.29 4.88 -15.03
N ASP A 97 11.94 5.85 -14.41
CA ASP A 97 11.98 5.98 -12.97
C ASP A 97 10.76 6.74 -12.48
N ILE A 98 10.07 6.15 -11.53
CA ILE A 98 8.83 6.65 -10.95
C ILE A 98 9.05 6.85 -9.46
N THR A 99 8.82 8.07 -8.97
CA THR A 99 8.84 8.38 -7.54
C THR A 99 7.50 8.96 -7.13
N ILE A 100 6.85 8.33 -6.16
CA ILE A 100 5.51 8.65 -5.72
C ILE A 100 5.52 8.95 -4.22
N LYS A 101 4.76 9.97 -3.82
CA LYS A 101 4.47 10.22 -2.41
C LYS A 101 3.22 9.44 -2.01
N LEU A 102 3.36 8.59 -1.01
CA LEU A 102 2.28 7.78 -0.48
C LEU A 102 1.54 8.54 0.64
N PRO A 103 0.20 8.58 0.61
CA PRO A 103 -0.59 9.13 1.71
C PRO A 103 -0.35 8.36 3.01
N TYR A 104 -0.13 9.07 4.12
CA TYR A 104 0.20 8.46 5.40
C TYR A 104 -0.90 7.51 5.94
N ASN A 105 -2.15 7.86 5.69
CA ASN A 105 -3.33 7.16 6.23
C ASN A 105 -3.81 5.98 5.39
N TRP A 106 -3.20 5.71 4.22
CA TRP A 106 -3.55 4.57 3.36
C TRP A 106 -2.60 3.41 3.62
N ASP A 107 -3.11 2.24 3.94
CA ASP A 107 -2.31 1.03 4.14
C ASP A 107 -2.04 0.31 2.82
N GLY A 108 -3.03 0.26 1.95
CA GLY A 108 -2.94 -0.26 0.60
C GLY A 108 -3.14 0.84 -0.44
N ILE A 109 -2.28 0.88 -1.45
CA ILE A 109 -2.30 1.92 -2.49
C ILE A 109 -2.23 1.24 -3.85
N ILE A 110 -3.18 1.56 -4.74
CA ILE A 110 -3.17 1.09 -6.12
C ILE A 110 -2.58 2.19 -7.00
N VAL A 111 -1.60 1.83 -7.82
CA VAL A 111 -0.95 2.72 -8.79
C VAL A 111 -1.15 2.15 -10.18
N ASN A 112 -1.82 2.88 -11.04
CA ASN A 112 -2.02 2.54 -12.45
C ASN A 112 -0.90 3.12 -13.30
N ILE A 113 -0.07 2.26 -13.92
CA ILE A 113 1.08 2.67 -14.74
C ILE A 113 0.64 3.48 -15.97
N PRO A 114 -0.30 3.03 -16.81
CA PRO A 114 -0.77 3.80 -17.96
C PRO A 114 -1.26 5.20 -17.62
N GLY A 115 -2.01 5.35 -16.54
CA GLY A 115 -2.52 6.64 -16.07
C GLY A 115 -1.40 7.58 -15.61
N TYR A 116 -0.42 7.05 -14.86
CA TYR A 116 0.75 7.81 -14.44
C TYR A 116 1.57 8.28 -15.65
N MET A 117 1.85 7.40 -16.61
CA MET A 117 2.64 7.69 -17.79
C MET A 117 1.97 8.70 -18.72
N ALA A 118 0.64 8.73 -18.73
CA ALA A 118 -0.13 9.73 -19.48
C ALA A 118 -0.12 11.12 -18.82
N GLY A 119 0.49 11.27 -17.64
CA GLY A 119 0.55 12.54 -16.91
C GLY A 119 -0.79 13.00 -16.35
N LEU A 120 -1.69 12.05 -16.06
CA LEU A 120 -3.00 12.35 -15.49
C LEU A 120 -2.86 12.88 -14.04
N PRO A 121 -3.87 13.58 -13.51
CA PRO A 121 -3.87 13.99 -12.11
C PRO A 121 -3.80 12.77 -11.18
N GLN A 122 -3.21 12.96 -10.01
CA GLN A 122 -2.93 11.88 -9.06
C GLN A 122 -4.17 11.03 -8.72
N GLU A 123 -5.33 11.66 -8.62
CA GLU A 123 -6.62 11.02 -8.32
C GLU A 123 -7.06 9.99 -9.38
N ALA A 124 -6.57 10.13 -10.61
CA ALA A 124 -6.92 9.24 -11.69
C ALA A 124 -6.14 7.92 -11.68
N TRP A 125 -4.86 7.96 -11.27
CA TRP A 125 -3.97 6.79 -11.33
C TRP A 125 -3.56 6.24 -9.97
N MET A 126 -3.88 6.95 -8.87
CA MET A 126 -3.63 6.51 -7.50
C MET A 126 -4.94 6.42 -6.72
N THR A 127 -5.25 5.23 -6.19
CA THR A 127 -6.45 4.98 -5.38
C THR A 127 -6.11 4.17 -4.14
N GLU A 128 -6.90 4.33 -3.08
CA GLU A 128 -6.77 3.50 -1.89
C GLU A 128 -7.28 2.09 -2.18
N PHE A 129 -6.52 1.10 -1.75
CA PHE A 129 -6.96 -0.29 -1.75
C PHE A 129 -7.70 -0.57 -0.45
N VAL A 130 -9.02 -0.69 -0.53
CA VAL A 130 -9.87 -1.13 0.57
C VAL A 130 -10.11 -2.63 0.40
N SER A 131 -9.56 -3.44 1.31
CA SER A 131 -9.90 -4.86 1.36
C SER A 131 -11.34 -4.98 1.86
N THR A 132 -12.23 -5.52 1.02
CA THR A 132 -13.52 -6.02 1.52
C THR A 132 -13.23 -7.29 2.31
N PRO A 133 -13.69 -7.39 3.59
CA PRO A 133 -13.56 -8.62 4.35
C PRO A 133 -14.18 -9.77 3.57
N THR A 134 -13.45 -10.88 3.45
CA THR A 134 -13.99 -12.09 2.86
C THR A 134 -15.05 -12.65 3.80
N GLU A 135 -16.13 -13.26 3.27
CA GLU A 135 -17.20 -13.87 4.08
C GLU A 135 -16.70 -14.82 5.18
N ALA A 136 -15.50 -15.40 5.01
CA ALA A 136 -14.84 -16.20 6.01
C ALA A 136 -14.37 -15.41 7.25
N GLU A 137 -13.94 -14.16 7.07
CA GLU A 137 -13.52 -13.29 8.18
C GLU A 137 -14.71 -12.71 8.94
N MET A 138 -15.86 -12.56 8.28
CA MET A 138 -17.12 -12.16 8.92
C MET A 138 -17.72 -13.25 9.82
N GLN A 139 -17.37 -14.54 9.60
CA GLN A 139 -17.85 -15.65 10.45
C GLN A 139 -17.02 -15.84 11.71
N GLU A 140 -15.79 -15.32 11.78
CA GLU A 140 -14.94 -15.42 12.97
C GLU A 140 -15.27 -14.33 14.02
N GLU A 141 -15.92 -13.23 13.63
CA GLU A 141 -16.33 -12.16 14.54
C GLU A 141 -17.76 -12.30 15.09
N ALA A 142 -18.51 -13.34 14.72
CA ALA A 142 -19.80 -13.61 15.35
C ALA A 142 -19.54 -14.11 16.78
N PRO A 143 -20.05 -13.42 17.82
CA PRO A 143 -19.94 -13.91 19.19
C PRO A 143 -20.62 -15.27 19.28
N GLY A 144 -19.85 -16.29 19.72
CA GLY A 144 -20.39 -17.62 19.93
C GLY A 144 -21.61 -17.56 20.82
N GLU A 145 -22.76 -17.95 20.32
CA GLU A 145 -23.92 -18.26 21.14
C GLU A 145 -23.52 -19.42 22.01
N GLU A 146 -23.34 -19.13 23.32
CA GLU A 146 -23.30 -20.14 24.35
C GLU A 146 -24.66 -20.85 24.32
N GLU A 147 -24.73 -22.03 23.73
CA GLU A 147 -25.83 -22.95 23.90
C GLU A 147 -25.84 -23.41 25.38
N ASP A 148 -26.76 -22.86 26.11
CA ASP A 148 -27.17 -23.25 27.43
C ASP A 148 -27.77 -24.68 27.38
N ILE A 149 -26.91 -25.71 27.51
CA ILE A 149 -27.32 -27.09 27.70
C ILE A 149 -27.53 -27.38 29.19
N LEU A 150 -28.58 -26.79 29.72
CA LEU A 150 -29.10 -27.17 31.03
C LEU A 150 -30.62 -27.25 30.97
N ALA A 151 -31.16 -28.37 30.48
CA ALA A 151 -32.48 -28.84 30.91
C ALA A 151 -32.71 -30.30 30.47
N GLY A 152 -32.78 -31.19 31.43
CA GLY A 152 -33.38 -32.50 31.19
C GLY A 152 -32.75 -33.69 31.86
N ALA A 153 -32.53 -33.59 33.14
CA ALA A 153 -32.47 -34.78 34.00
C ALA A 153 -33.79 -34.85 34.75
N GLU A 154 -34.71 -35.69 34.29
CA GLU A 154 -35.73 -36.31 35.17
C GLU A 154 -36.27 -37.59 34.53
N PHE A 155 -36.12 -38.68 35.37
CA PHE A 155 -36.73 -40.01 35.32
C PHE A 155 -36.21 -41.02 34.33
#